data_cb44e319e03700144b10cf71b22ac8bc
#
_entry.id   cb44e319e03700144b10cf71b22ac8bc
#
_cell.length_a   1.000
_cell.length_b   1.000
_cell.length_c   1.000
_cell.angle_alpha   90.00
_cell.angle_beta   90.00
_cell.angle_gamma   90.00
#
_symmetry.space_group_name_H-M   'P 1'
#
loop_
_entity.id
_entity.type
_entity.pdbx_description
1 polymer ?
#
loop_
_entity_poly.entity_id
_entity_poly.type
_entity_poly.pdbx_seq_one_letter_code
_entity_poly.pdbx_strand_id
1 'polypeptide(L)'
;MFRKEADLGKTVKIVGKQKMEVLAERIMDTYGNAVLRLAYTYVHNMSDAEDILQETLIRYLEHRPVFAGENHEKAWIFRVAANLSKNKIAYNKIRQADQLEDQLIAQEREDLTFVWDAVKRLPESYREAIHLYYYEGFPTAQIAEILGKKESSVRSDLRRGREKLSEVLREEYDFE
;
A
#
# COMPACT_ATOMS: atom_id res chain seq x y z
N MET A 1 48.75 -1.48 -17.70
CA MET A 1 47.78 -2.57 -17.61
C MET A 1 46.68 -2.28 -16.56
N PHE A 2 46.92 -1.58 -15.47
CA PHE A 2 45.99 -1.29 -14.39
C PHE A 2 44.89 -0.23 -14.67
N ARG A 3 45.02 0.60 -15.72
CA ARG A 3 44.00 1.64 -16.06
C ARG A 3 42.74 1.08 -16.73
N LYS A 4 42.82 -0.06 -17.45
CA LYS A 4 41.68 -0.67 -18.13
C LYS A 4 40.72 -1.38 -17.17
N GLU A 5 41.22 -1.98 -16.09
CA GLU A 5 40.35 -2.68 -15.11
C GLU A 5 39.55 -1.71 -14.23
N ALA A 6 40.15 -0.55 -13.87
CA ALA A 6 39.43 0.48 -13.10
C ALA A 6 38.30 1.15 -13.92
N ASP A 7 38.45 1.24 -15.23
CA ASP A 7 37.46 1.85 -16.12
C ASP A 7 36.32 0.87 -16.41
N LEU A 8 36.61 -0.43 -16.54
CA LEU A 8 35.58 -1.49 -16.66
C LEU A 8 34.71 -1.57 -15.41
N GLY A 9 35.29 -1.48 -14.23
CA GLY A 9 34.58 -1.49 -12.95
C GLY A 9 33.70 -0.27 -12.77
N LYS A 10 34.08 0.90 -13.23
CA LYS A 10 33.23 2.11 -13.26
C LYS A 10 32.07 1.97 -14.25
N THR A 11 32.34 1.47 -15.44
CA THR A 11 31.32 1.27 -16.49
C THR A 11 30.28 0.26 -16.05
N VAL A 12 30.68 -0.86 -15.44
CA VAL A 12 29.74 -1.88 -14.92
C VAL A 12 28.87 -1.31 -13.78
N LYS A 13 29.45 -0.50 -12.87
CA LYS A 13 28.70 0.17 -11.81
C LYS A 13 27.71 1.20 -12.36
N ILE A 14 28.08 1.96 -13.39
CA ILE A 14 27.20 2.95 -14.04
C ILE A 14 26.04 2.26 -14.73
N VAL A 15 26.28 1.19 -15.49
CA VAL A 15 25.25 0.41 -16.16
C VAL A 15 24.31 -0.26 -15.14
N GLY A 16 24.84 -0.75 -14.03
CA GLY A 16 24.05 -1.31 -12.93
C GLY A 16 23.15 -0.25 -12.27
N LYS A 17 23.66 0.96 -12.06
CA LYS A 17 22.92 2.08 -11.50
C LYS A 17 21.78 2.54 -12.43
N GLN A 18 22.05 2.73 -13.72
CA GLN A 18 21.03 3.09 -14.72
C GLN A 18 19.92 2.05 -14.83
N LYS A 19 20.22 0.75 -14.77
CA LYS A 19 19.21 -0.31 -14.75
C LYS A 19 18.34 -0.26 -13.50
N MET A 20 18.91 0.10 -12.35
CA MET A 20 18.14 0.26 -11.10
C MET A 20 17.24 1.49 -11.15
N GLU A 21 17.71 2.61 -11.69
CA GLU A 21 16.90 3.83 -11.86
C GLU A 21 15.69 3.57 -12.77
N VAL A 22 15.90 2.97 -13.94
CA VAL A 22 14.80 2.60 -14.86
C VAL A 22 13.80 1.63 -14.21
N LEU A 23 14.28 0.68 -13.41
CA LEU A 23 13.42 -0.25 -12.70
C LEU A 23 12.60 0.47 -11.60
N ALA A 24 13.24 1.37 -10.85
CA ALA A 24 12.59 2.18 -9.83
C ALA A 24 11.48 3.06 -10.43
N GLU A 25 11.78 3.77 -11.54
CA GLU A 25 10.81 4.57 -12.27
C GLU A 25 9.61 3.72 -12.72
N ARG A 26 9.85 2.57 -13.34
CA ARG A 26 8.77 1.66 -13.75
C ARG A 26 7.86 1.27 -12.59
N ILE A 27 8.43 0.89 -11.45
CA ILE A 27 7.64 0.48 -10.28
C ILE A 27 6.87 1.66 -9.70
N MET A 28 7.48 2.83 -9.64
CA MET A 28 6.82 4.05 -9.17
C MET A 28 5.66 4.44 -10.09
N ASP A 29 5.85 4.43 -11.40
CA ASP A 29 4.81 4.78 -12.38
C ASP A 29 3.66 3.78 -12.36
N THR A 30 3.98 2.48 -12.21
CA THR A 30 2.97 1.41 -12.29
C THR A 30 2.20 1.24 -10.98
N TYR A 31 2.88 1.27 -9.84
CA TYR A 31 2.31 0.88 -8.54
C TYR A 31 2.35 1.99 -7.47
N GLY A 32 3.13 3.05 -7.69
CA GLY A 32 3.39 4.06 -6.67
C GLY A 32 2.13 4.65 -6.06
N ASN A 33 1.21 5.15 -6.88
CA ASN A 33 -0.05 5.73 -6.42
C ASN A 33 -0.93 4.70 -5.69
N ALA A 34 -0.96 3.45 -6.16
CA ALA A 34 -1.76 2.39 -5.56
C ALA A 34 -1.20 1.97 -4.19
N VAL A 35 0.12 1.85 -4.06
CA VAL A 35 0.80 1.59 -2.80
C VAL A 35 0.59 2.75 -1.81
N LEU A 36 0.70 3.98 -2.29
CA LEU A 36 0.49 5.18 -1.45
C LEU A 36 -0.92 5.21 -0.87
N ARG A 37 -1.94 4.95 -1.70
CA ARG A 37 -3.34 4.86 -1.25
C ARG A 37 -3.54 3.74 -0.23
N LEU A 38 -3.02 2.54 -0.51
CA LEU A 38 -3.09 1.44 0.44
C LEU A 38 -2.44 1.82 1.77
N ALA A 39 -1.21 2.34 1.76
CA ALA A 39 -0.51 2.76 2.97
C ALA A 39 -1.32 3.82 3.74
N TYR A 40 -1.86 4.82 3.04
CA TYR A 40 -2.68 5.85 3.64
C TYR A 40 -3.95 5.31 4.32
N THR A 41 -4.58 4.25 3.79
CA THR A 41 -5.74 3.61 4.46
C THR A 41 -5.39 3.04 5.84
N TYR A 42 -4.12 2.74 6.07
CA TYR A 42 -3.64 2.23 7.37
C TYR A 42 -3.22 3.35 8.32
N VAL A 43 -2.35 4.25 7.85
CA VAL A 43 -1.65 5.20 8.73
C VAL A 43 -2.35 6.55 8.86
N HIS A 44 -3.27 6.90 7.94
CA HIS A 44 -4.01 8.17 7.88
C HIS A 44 -3.12 9.43 7.90
N ASN A 45 -1.86 9.29 7.52
CA ASN A 45 -0.86 10.34 7.46
C ASN A 45 -0.07 10.20 6.17
N MET A 46 0.04 11.29 5.39
CA MET A 46 0.68 11.24 4.07
C MET A 46 2.19 10.99 4.19
N SER A 47 2.86 11.63 5.14
CA SER A 47 4.29 11.45 5.35
C SER A 47 4.63 9.98 5.69
N ASP A 48 3.86 9.37 6.58
CA ASP A 48 4.02 7.96 6.92
C ASP A 48 3.69 7.04 5.72
N ALA A 49 2.71 7.40 4.90
CA ALA A 49 2.37 6.64 3.69
C ALA A 49 3.47 6.74 2.62
N GLU A 50 4.08 7.91 2.45
CA GLU A 50 5.24 8.13 1.58
C GLU A 50 6.47 7.33 2.05
N ASP A 51 6.74 7.30 3.36
CA ASP A 51 7.80 6.48 3.95
C ASP A 51 7.59 4.99 3.62
N ILE A 52 6.35 4.50 3.74
CA ILE A 52 5.99 3.11 3.41
C ILE A 52 6.19 2.83 1.92
N LEU A 53 5.81 3.76 1.05
CA LEU A 53 6.04 3.64 -0.39
C LEU A 53 7.54 3.55 -0.71
N GLN A 54 8.35 4.44 -0.15
CA GLN A 54 9.79 4.45 -0.33
C GLN A 54 10.42 3.14 0.16
N GLU A 55 10.07 2.68 1.35
CA GLU A 55 10.59 1.44 1.92
C GLU A 55 10.14 0.21 1.10
N THR A 56 8.92 0.23 0.55
CA THR A 56 8.43 -0.82 -0.36
C THR A 56 9.30 -0.90 -1.62
N LEU A 57 9.63 0.26 -2.21
CA LEU A 57 10.51 0.35 -3.38
C LEU A 57 11.93 -0.11 -3.06
N ILE A 58 12.49 0.30 -1.93
CA ILE A 58 13.83 -0.13 -1.48
C ILE A 58 13.87 -1.66 -1.39
N ARG A 59 12.90 -2.28 -0.72
CA ARG A 59 12.83 -3.74 -0.60
C ARG A 59 12.70 -4.45 -1.95
N TYR A 60 11.94 -3.89 -2.87
CA TYR A 60 11.84 -4.43 -4.21
C TYR A 60 13.20 -4.42 -4.93
N LEU A 61 13.92 -3.31 -4.88
CA LEU A 61 15.22 -3.14 -5.53
C LEU A 61 16.33 -4.00 -4.89
N GLU A 62 16.27 -4.19 -3.57
CA GLU A 62 17.23 -5.01 -2.84
C GLU A 62 17.03 -6.50 -3.09
N HIS A 63 15.81 -6.98 -2.97
CA HIS A 63 15.49 -8.41 -3.08
C HIS A 63 15.44 -8.90 -4.52
N ARG A 64 15.11 -8.02 -5.48
CA ARG A 64 14.95 -8.33 -6.91
C ARG A 64 14.17 -9.63 -7.14
N PRO A 65 12.97 -9.74 -6.61
CA PRO A 65 12.20 -10.99 -6.71
C PRO A 65 11.91 -11.31 -8.18
N VAL A 66 11.88 -12.60 -8.49
CA VAL A 66 11.48 -13.09 -9.82
C VAL A 66 10.00 -13.46 -9.75
N PHE A 67 9.22 -12.93 -10.67
CA PHE A 67 7.78 -13.12 -10.72
C PHE A 67 7.34 -13.96 -11.93
N ALA A 68 6.31 -14.75 -11.75
CA ALA A 68 5.68 -15.50 -12.83
C ALA A 68 4.83 -14.62 -13.78
N GLY A 69 4.56 -13.37 -13.37
CA GLY A 69 3.77 -12.40 -14.15
C GLY A 69 3.40 -11.18 -13.31
N GLU A 70 2.76 -10.20 -13.96
CA GLU A 70 2.40 -8.91 -13.38
C GLU A 70 1.51 -9.02 -12.14
N ASN A 71 0.54 -9.94 -12.15
CA ASN A 71 -0.35 -10.16 -11.00
C ASN A 71 0.43 -10.67 -9.76
N HIS A 72 1.46 -11.49 -9.97
CA HIS A 72 2.32 -11.96 -8.89
C HIS A 72 3.22 -10.82 -8.37
N GLU A 73 3.76 -10.01 -9.26
CA GLU A 73 4.53 -8.81 -8.91
C GLU A 73 3.65 -7.84 -8.09
N LYS A 74 2.45 -7.52 -8.60
CA LYS A 74 1.48 -6.66 -7.91
C LYS A 74 1.17 -7.20 -6.51
N ALA A 75 0.81 -8.46 -6.37
CA ALA A 75 0.48 -9.07 -5.08
C ALA A 75 1.66 -9.02 -4.08
N TRP A 76 2.89 -9.23 -4.55
CA TRP A 76 4.08 -9.13 -3.70
C TRP A 76 4.30 -7.70 -3.18
N ILE A 77 4.20 -6.70 -4.06
CA ILE A 77 4.35 -5.27 -3.70
C ILE A 77 3.31 -4.89 -2.64
N PHE A 78 2.05 -5.25 -2.86
CA PHE A 78 0.96 -4.95 -1.92
C PHE A 78 1.11 -5.67 -0.58
N ARG A 79 1.61 -6.92 -0.58
CA ARG A 79 1.95 -7.63 0.66
C ARG A 79 3.04 -6.92 1.45
N VAL A 80 4.10 -6.46 0.80
CA VAL A 80 5.18 -5.70 1.46
C VAL A 80 4.63 -4.41 2.04
N ALA A 81 3.88 -3.63 1.26
CA ALA A 81 3.27 -2.38 1.71
C ALA A 81 2.30 -2.58 2.88
N ALA A 82 1.43 -3.59 2.84
CA ALA A 82 0.50 -3.89 3.92
C ALA A 82 1.24 -4.27 5.22
N ASN A 83 2.29 -5.09 5.13
CA ASN A 83 3.09 -5.47 6.30
C ASN A 83 3.85 -4.26 6.90
N LEU A 84 4.42 -3.41 6.06
CA LEU A 84 5.07 -2.18 6.51
C LEU A 84 4.08 -1.24 7.18
N SER A 85 2.88 -1.08 6.63
CA SER A 85 1.82 -0.27 7.20
C SER A 85 1.40 -0.76 8.58
N LYS A 86 1.19 -2.07 8.75
CA LYS A 86 0.87 -2.68 10.06
C LYS A 86 1.97 -2.45 11.09
N ASN A 87 3.22 -2.62 10.70
CA ASN A 87 4.37 -2.35 11.57
C ASN A 87 4.44 -0.86 11.96
N LYS A 88 4.18 0.05 11.03
CA LYS A 88 4.16 1.50 11.30
C LYS A 88 3.06 1.87 12.29
N ILE A 89 1.84 1.32 12.15
CA ILE A 89 0.76 1.52 13.13
C ILE A 89 1.17 1.01 14.52
N ALA A 90 1.73 -0.20 14.60
CA ALA A 90 2.18 -0.76 15.86
C ALA A 90 3.24 0.13 16.53
N TYR A 91 4.20 0.63 15.74
CA TYR A 91 5.22 1.57 16.20
C TYR A 91 4.62 2.90 16.67
N ASN A 92 3.71 3.48 15.89
CA ASN A 92 3.06 4.75 16.21
C ASN A 92 2.20 4.64 17.49
N LYS A 93 1.48 3.52 17.68
CA LYS A 93 0.72 3.28 18.93
C LYS A 93 1.60 3.32 20.19
N ILE A 94 2.83 2.86 20.09
CA ILE A 94 3.80 2.91 21.21
C ILE A 94 4.26 4.36 21.45
N ARG A 95 4.36 5.17 20.38
CA ARG A 95 4.81 6.58 20.46
C ARG A 95 3.70 7.59 20.73
N GLN A 96 2.46 7.33 20.27
CA GLN A 96 1.30 8.24 20.35
C GLN A 96 0.65 8.34 21.75
N ALA A 97 1.32 7.91 22.80
CA ALA A 97 0.98 8.48 24.11
C ALA A 97 1.12 10.02 24.14
N ASP A 98 1.63 10.68 23.09
CA ASP A 98 2.10 12.08 23.18
C ASP A 98 1.84 13.02 22.00
N GLN A 99 1.08 12.73 20.92
CA GLN A 99 0.83 13.77 19.89
C GLN A 99 -0.48 13.66 19.11
N LEU A 100 -1.13 14.82 18.94
CA LEU A 100 -2.37 15.14 18.25
C LEU A 100 -2.27 15.10 16.71
N GLU A 101 -3.42 14.86 16.10
CA GLU A 101 -3.77 14.76 14.68
C GLU A 101 -3.18 15.83 13.77
N ASP A 102 -2.66 15.38 12.61
CA ASP A 102 -2.56 16.21 11.40
C ASP A 102 -3.58 15.73 10.36
N GLN A 103 -4.49 16.65 10.03
CA GLN A 103 -5.47 16.48 8.94
C GLN A 103 -4.77 16.65 7.60
N LEU A 104 -4.84 15.67 6.72
CA LEU A 104 -4.40 15.80 5.35
C LEU A 104 -5.51 15.48 4.35
N ILE A 105 -5.71 16.47 3.51
CA ILE A 105 -6.69 16.53 2.42
C ILE A 105 -6.18 15.63 1.27
N ALA A 106 -6.90 14.57 0.98
CA ALA A 106 -6.72 13.83 -0.25
C ALA A 106 -7.35 14.64 -1.41
N GLN A 107 -6.51 15.16 -2.32
CA GLN A 107 -6.98 15.61 -3.61
C GLN A 107 -7.35 14.38 -4.43
N GLU A 108 -8.65 14.08 -4.58
CA GLU A 108 -9.18 13.40 -5.77
C GLU A 108 -10.71 13.23 -5.69
N ARG A 109 -11.37 13.67 -6.76
CA ARG A 109 -12.78 13.48 -7.13
C ARG A 109 -13.79 13.82 -6.01
N GLU A 110 -14.31 15.02 -6.09
CA GLU A 110 -15.33 15.58 -5.18
C GLU A 110 -16.56 14.68 -4.98
N ASP A 111 -16.86 13.79 -5.94
CA ASP A 111 -18.08 12.98 -5.92
C ASP A 111 -18.05 11.76 -4.99
N LEU A 112 -16.89 11.34 -4.47
CA LEU A 112 -16.75 10.14 -3.62
C LEU A 112 -15.97 10.38 -2.31
N THR A 113 -15.65 11.60 -1.98
CA THR A 113 -14.87 11.93 -0.76
C THR A 113 -15.56 11.40 0.51
N PHE A 114 -16.90 11.48 0.57
CA PHE A 114 -17.70 10.99 1.68
C PHE A 114 -17.61 9.46 1.87
N VAL A 115 -17.49 8.68 0.77
CA VAL A 115 -17.31 7.23 0.85
C VAL A 115 -15.95 6.89 1.46
N TRP A 116 -14.90 7.63 1.06
CA TRP A 116 -13.57 7.45 1.63
C TRP A 116 -13.50 7.81 3.11
N ASP A 117 -14.17 8.86 3.52
CA ASP A 117 -14.25 9.25 4.93
C ASP A 117 -15.01 8.19 5.75
N ALA A 118 -16.08 7.63 5.20
CA ALA A 118 -16.76 6.50 5.80
C ALA A 118 -15.87 5.23 5.88
N VAL A 119 -15.11 4.94 4.83
CA VAL A 119 -14.16 3.80 4.81
C VAL A 119 -13.06 3.97 5.86
N LYS A 120 -12.54 5.18 6.08
CA LYS A 120 -11.52 5.47 7.12
C LYS A 120 -11.99 5.10 8.53
N ARG A 121 -13.28 5.15 8.80
CA ARG A 121 -13.87 4.84 10.12
C ARG A 121 -14.07 3.34 10.36
N LEU A 122 -13.93 2.53 9.33
CA LEU A 122 -14.03 1.09 9.48
C LEU A 122 -12.85 0.54 10.30
N PRO A 123 -13.06 -0.54 11.07
CA PRO A 123 -11.98 -1.33 11.62
C PRO A 123 -10.95 -1.71 10.55
N GLU A 124 -9.67 -1.73 10.92
CA GLU A 124 -8.55 -1.98 10.01
C GLU A 124 -8.76 -3.20 9.10
N SER A 125 -9.19 -4.34 9.67
CA SER A 125 -9.41 -5.58 8.91
C SER A 125 -10.49 -5.46 7.83
N TYR A 126 -11.53 -4.66 8.07
CA TYR A 126 -12.60 -4.44 7.08
C TYR A 126 -12.15 -3.45 6.01
N ARG A 127 -11.46 -2.40 6.43
CA ARG A 127 -10.95 -1.35 5.56
C ARG A 127 -9.94 -1.89 4.56
N GLU A 128 -8.94 -2.69 5.01
CA GLU A 128 -7.95 -3.30 4.12
C GLU A 128 -8.61 -4.25 3.11
N ALA A 129 -9.56 -5.07 3.54
CA ALA A 129 -10.26 -5.99 2.65
C ALA A 129 -11.12 -5.25 1.61
N ILE A 130 -11.86 -4.22 2.03
CA ILE A 130 -12.67 -3.37 1.13
C ILE A 130 -11.78 -2.65 0.12
N HIS A 131 -10.68 -2.04 0.55
CA HIS A 131 -9.76 -1.34 -0.35
C HIS A 131 -9.19 -2.29 -1.42
N LEU A 132 -8.65 -3.45 -0.99
CA LEU A 132 -8.04 -4.40 -1.90
C LEU A 132 -9.05 -5.01 -2.88
N TYR A 133 -10.28 -5.24 -2.45
CA TYR A 133 -11.31 -5.84 -3.29
C TYR A 133 -11.93 -4.85 -4.27
N TYR A 134 -12.47 -3.73 -3.76
CA TYR A 134 -13.24 -2.78 -4.57
C TYR A 134 -12.39 -1.77 -5.31
N TYR A 135 -11.28 -1.36 -4.73
CA TYR A 135 -10.43 -0.34 -5.35
C TYR A 135 -9.32 -0.94 -6.20
N GLU A 136 -8.61 -1.94 -5.66
CA GLU A 136 -7.48 -2.55 -6.36
C GLU A 136 -7.85 -3.77 -7.21
N GLY A 137 -9.08 -4.28 -7.07
CA GLY A 137 -9.65 -5.34 -7.90
C GLY A 137 -9.08 -6.73 -7.65
N PHE A 138 -8.49 -6.99 -6.47
CA PHE A 138 -7.99 -8.32 -6.14
C PHE A 138 -9.10 -9.31 -5.82
N PRO A 139 -9.04 -10.56 -6.34
CA PRO A 139 -9.94 -11.62 -5.88
C PRO A 139 -9.63 -12.02 -4.43
N THR A 140 -10.64 -12.55 -3.72
CA THR A 140 -10.54 -12.88 -2.28
C THR A 140 -9.38 -13.82 -1.94
N ALA A 141 -9.05 -14.75 -2.82
CA ALA A 141 -7.91 -15.64 -2.66
C ALA A 141 -6.57 -14.86 -2.64
N GLN A 142 -6.37 -13.91 -3.56
CA GLN A 142 -5.16 -13.08 -3.55
C GLN A 142 -5.12 -12.13 -2.36
N ILE A 143 -6.26 -11.56 -1.95
CA ILE A 143 -6.33 -10.74 -0.73
C ILE A 143 -5.90 -11.56 0.49
N ALA A 144 -6.33 -12.82 0.58
CA ALA A 144 -5.92 -13.73 1.63
C ALA A 144 -4.38 -13.93 1.67
N GLU A 145 -3.77 -14.09 0.51
CA GLU A 145 -2.31 -14.17 0.38
C GLU A 145 -1.59 -12.86 0.74
N ILE A 146 -2.11 -11.72 0.27
CA ILE A 146 -1.55 -10.38 0.57
C ILE A 146 -1.58 -10.12 2.07
N LEU A 147 -2.71 -10.41 2.72
CA LEU A 147 -2.94 -10.10 4.12
C LEU A 147 -2.45 -11.20 5.09
N GLY A 148 -2.02 -12.36 4.57
CA GLY A 148 -1.63 -13.50 5.40
C GLY A 148 -2.81 -14.08 6.19
N LYS A 149 -4.02 -14.07 5.62
CA LYS A 149 -5.28 -14.52 6.24
C LYS A 149 -5.84 -15.73 5.51
N LYS A 150 -6.82 -16.41 6.13
CA LYS A 150 -7.64 -17.40 5.42
C LYS A 150 -8.63 -16.67 4.50
N GLU A 151 -8.91 -17.23 3.33
CA GLU A 151 -9.86 -16.63 2.39
C GLU A 151 -11.27 -16.49 3.00
N SER A 152 -11.68 -17.44 3.83
CA SER A 152 -12.95 -17.35 4.58
C SER A 152 -13.01 -16.14 5.51
N SER A 153 -11.89 -15.76 6.12
CA SER A 153 -11.78 -14.55 6.94
C SER A 153 -11.91 -13.29 6.09
N VAL A 154 -11.27 -13.26 4.91
CA VAL A 154 -11.40 -12.13 3.98
C VAL A 154 -12.84 -11.95 3.52
N ARG A 155 -13.55 -13.04 3.18
CA ARG A 155 -14.98 -12.98 2.82
C ARG A 155 -15.85 -12.46 3.97
N SER A 156 -15.54 -12.88 5.19
CA SER A 156 -16.23 -12.41 6.40
C SER A 156 -15.95 -10.92 6.66
N ASP A 157 -14.69 -10.49 6.51
CA ASP A 157 -14.29 -9.09 6.67
C ASP A 157 -14.96 -8.19 5.61
N LEU A 158 -15.05 -8.65 4.36
CA LEU A 158 -15.78 -7.95 3.29
C LEU A 158 -17.28 -7.83 3.59
N ARG A 159 -17.92 -8.88 4.07
CA ARG A 159 -19.34 -8.85 4.42
C ARG A 159 -19.61 -7.87 5.56
N ARG A 160 -18.90 -8.02 6.67
CA ARG A 160 -19.03 -7.14 7.83
C ARG A 160 -18.62 -5.70 7.53
N GLY A 161 -17.61 -5.52 6.70
CA GLY A 161 -17.17 -4.20 6.25
C GLY A 161 -18.23 -3.48 5.45
N ARG A 162 -18.95 -4.18 4.54
CA ARG A 162 -20.09 -3.60 3.81
C ARG A 162 -21.25 -3.23 4.72
N GLU A 163 -21.59 -4.12 5.65
CA GLU A 163 -22.64 -3.86 6.65
C GLU A 163 -22.31 -2.59 7.45
N LYS A 164 -21.09 -2.52 7.97
CA LYS A 164 -20.65 -1.37 8.76
C LYS A 164 -20.53 -0.08 7.95
N LEU A 165 -20.05 -0.16 6.70
CA LEU A 165 -20.00 0.98 5.79
C LEU A 165 -21.42 1.53 5.51
N SER A 166 -22.38 0.64 5.29
CA SER A 166 -23.78 1.03 5.10
C SER A 166 -24.35 1.74 6.33
N GLU A 167 -24.03 1.29 7.55
CA GLU A 167 -24.42 1.97 8.78
C GLU A 167 -23.85 3.39 8.85
N VAL A 168 -22.52 3.53 8.65
CA VAL A 168 -21.83 4.83 8.69
C VAL A 168 -22.41 5.80 7.65
N LEU A 169 -22.67 5.32 6.42
CA LEU A 169 -23.22 6.14 5.36
C LEU A 169 -24.66 6.59 5.66
N ARG A 170 -25.49 5.73 6.26
CA ARG A 170 -26.87 6.10 6.66
C ARG A 170 -26.88 7.11 7.79
N GLU A 171 -26.01 6.95 8.79
CA GLU A 171 -25.96 7.85 9.94
C GLU A 171 -25.52 9.26 9.57
N GLU A 172 -24.64 9.43 8.57
CA GLU A 172 -24.01 10.72 8.29
C GLU A 172 -24.54 11.43 7.05
N TYR A 173 -25.05 10.67 6.07
CA TYR A 173 -25.38 11.23 4.76
C TYR A 173 -26.86 11.05 4.38
N ASP A 174 -27.69 10.62 5.32
CA ASP A 174 -29.17 10.51 5.14
C ASP A 174 -29.57 9.69 3.88
N PHE A 175 -28.81 8.66 3.57
CA PHE A 175 -29.17 7.70 2.52
C PHE A 175 -30.32 6.81 3.02
N GLU A 176 -31.54 7.03 2.51
CA GLU A 176 -32.68 6.15 2.71
C GLU A 176 -32.48 4.78 2.03
#